data_d88b50b7278ec197478d17e4ce352f1b
#
_entry.id   d88b50b7278ec197478d17e4ce352f1b
#
_cell.length_a   1.000
_cell.length_b   1.000
_cell.length_c   1.000
_cell.angle_alpha   90.00
_cell.angle_beta   90.00
_cell.angle_gamma   90.00
#
_symmetry.space_group_name_H-M   'P 1'
#
loop_
_entity.id
_entity.type
_entity.pdbx_description
1 polymer ?
#
loop_
_entity_poly.entity_id
_entity_poly.type
_entity_poly.pdbx_seq_one_letter_code
_entity_poly.pdbx_strand_id
1 'polypeptide(L)'
;RTYIIFFKVNSFIISRKLGSYCRKFGEKLFLFSLKSDYSPTGDQPEAITQLISGINDNHKFQTLKGVTGSGKTFTVANVIKDVNKPTLVLAHNKTLAAQLYSEFKQFFPNNAVEYFVSYYDYYQPEAYLPVSGTYIEKDLSINEDIEKLRLSTTSSLLSGRRDIIVIASVSCLYGIGNPVEFKKNIINIEKNQIISRTKFLHSLVQSLYSRSNIDTTSGSFRVSGDTIDVFPSYADHAFKIHFFGDEIELIETFDPINNKTIESHEKLSIYPANMFATSPDVLQNAMNKIREDLLHQINYFKEIGKFLEAKRLEERTNFDLEMIQELGYCSGIENYSRYIDGREPGTRPFCLLDYFPDDYLMIVDESHVTLSQVHAMYGGDRSRKENLVEYG
;
A
#
# COMPACT_ATOMS: atom_id res chain seq x y z
N ARG A 1 18.32 11.80 19.55
CA ARG A 1 17.39 11.47 18.46
C ARG A 1 17.76 12.30 17.22
N THR A 2 17.84 11.65 16.07
CA THR A 2 18.27 12.28 14.82
C THR A 2 17.30 11.98 13.71
N TYR A 3 16.74 13.01 13.06
CA TYR A 3 15.99 12.86 11.83
C TYR A 3 16.91 13.15 10.65
N ILE A 4 16.87 12.30 9.62
CA ILE A 4 17.45 12.62 8.33
C ILE A 4 16.30 12.87 7.35
N ILE A 5 16.35 14.00 6.68
CA ILE A 5 15.36 14.40 5.69
C ILE A 5 15.97 14.13 4.32
N PHE A 6 15.32 13.26 3.56
CA PHE A 6 15.72 12.91 2.21
C PHE A 6 14.85 13.59 1.17
N PHE A 7 15.48 14.11 0.11
CA PHE A 7 14.82 14.48 -1.13
C PHE A 7 15.05 13.42 -2.17
N LYS A 8 13.97 12.88 -2.76
CA LYS A 8 14.07 12.16 -4.02
C LYS A 8 13.97 13.20 -5.15
N VAL A 9 15.12 13.62 -5.66
CA VAL A 9 15.19 14.28 -6.97
C VAL A 9 15.37 13.17 -8.00
N ASN A 10 14.44 13.05 -8.91
CA ASN A 10 14.53 12.12 -10.02
C ASN A 10 15.77 12.34 -10.82
N SER A 11 16.54 11.28 -10.96
CA SER A 11 17.35 11.05 -12.12
C SER A 11 17.21 9.60 -12.51
N PHE A 12 16.17 9.25 -13.23
CA PHE A 12 16.29 8.33 -14.36
C PHE A 12 15.06 8.50 -15.26
N ILE A 13 15.37 8.85 -16.48
CA ILE A 13 14.57 9.02 -17.65
C ILE A 13 13.67 7.82 -17.89
N ILE A 14 12.34 7.97 -17.68
CA ILE A 14 11.32 7.30 -18.50
C ILE A 14 10.12 8.23 -18.61
N SER A 15 9.91 8.72 -19.81
CA SER A 15 8.66 9.22 -20.38
C SER A 15 8.14 10.61 -20.00
N ARG A 16 8.57 11.60 -20.76
CA ARG A 16 7.93 12.92 -21.00
C ARG A 16 6.52 12.81 -21.63
N LYS A 17 5.66 11.87 -21.31
CA LYS A 17 4.32 11.75 -21.93
C LYS A 17 3.13 11.74 -20.98
N LEU A 18 3.29 11.88 -19.67
CA LEU A 18 2.18 11.95 -18.71
C LEU A 18 1.88 13.36 -18.17
N GLY A 19 2.65 14.36 -18.54
CA GLY A 19 2.51 15.74 -18.06
C GLY A 19 1.40 16.59 -18.67
N SER A 20 0.63 16.09 -19.63
CA SER A 20 -0.38 16.89 -20.34
C SER A 20 -1.84 16.53 -20.04
N TYR A 21 -2.13 15.53 -19.23
CA TYR A 21 -3.50 15.11 -18.89
C TYR A 21 -4.06 15.64 -17.55
N CYS A 22 -3.25 16.29 -16.72
CA CYS A 22 -3.67 16.79 -15.40
C CYS A 22 -4.22 18.23 -15.38
N ARG A 23 -4.48 18.89 -16.50
CA ARG A 23 -4.89 20.31 -16.52
C ARG A 23 -6.37 20.57 -16.80
N LYS A 24 -7.32 19.70 -16.48
CA LYS A 24 -8.75 19.96 -16.78
C LYS A 24 -9.78 19.57 -15.73
N PHE A 25 -9.42 19.44 -14.45
CA PHE A 25 -10.43 19.41 -13.37
C PHE A 25 -10.02 20.40 -12.31
N GLY A 26 -11.00 21.21 -11.84
CA GLY A 26 -10.77 22.27 -10.86
C GLY A 26 -9.93 21.74 -9.68
N GLU A 27 -8.69 22.17 -9.63
CA GLU A 27 -7.73 21.77 -8.59
C GLU A 27 -8.25 22.29 -7.25
N LYS A 28 -8.85 21.39 -6.46
CA LYS A 28 -8.96 21.62 -5.04
C LYS A 28 -7.53 21.73 -4.51
N LEU A 29 -7.08 22.91 -4.12
CA LEU A 29 -5.74 23.11 -3.59
C LEU A 29 -5.66 22.38 -2.24
N PHE A 30 -5.13 21.16 -2.24
CA PHE A 30 -4.90 20.39 -1.03
C PHE A 30 -3.65 20.94 -0.34
N LEU A 31 -3.84 21.80 0.66
CA LEU A 31 -2.77 22.37 1.46
C LEU A 31 -2.74 21.75 2.86
N PHE A 32 -1.55 21.57 3.39
CA PHE A 32 -1.41 21.18 4.78
C PHE A 32 -1.85 22.32 5.71
N SER A 33 -2.73 21.99 6.65
CA SER A 33 -3.26 22.91 7.66
C SER A 33 -2.82 22.46 9.05
N LEU A 34 -1.70 23.00 9.52
CA LEU A 34 -1.18 22.70 10.86
C LEU A 34 -2.07 23.36 11.92
N LYS A 35 -2.56 22.58 12.87
CA LYS A 35 -3.24 23.04 14.08
C LYS A 35 -2.40 22.71 15.30
N SER A 36 -2.09 23.73 16.11
CA SER A 36 -1.33 23.57 17.34
C SER A 36 -1.55 24.77 18.25
N ASP A 37 -1.60 24.53 19.54
CA ASP A 37 -1.61 25.56 20.58
C ASP A 37 -0.18 26.09 20.85
N TYR A 38 0.83 25.46 20.26
CA TYR A 38 2.24 25.83 20.42
C TYR A 38 2.71 26.64 19.22
N SER A 39 3.65 27.56 19.50
CA SER A 39 4.46 28.25 18.49
C SER A 39 5.91 27.79 18.57
N PRO A 40 6.67 27.81 17.45
CA PRO A 40 8.10 27.47 17.47
C PRO A 40 8.88 28.37 18.42
N THR A 41 9.69 27.76 19.30
CA THR A 41 10.48 28.47 20.32
C THR A 41 11.95 28.03 20.34
N GLY A 42 12.81 28.79 20.96
CA GLY A 42 14.25 28.51 21.03
C GLY A 42 14.88 28.43 19.63
N ASP A 43 15.58 27.34 19.35
CA ASP A 43 16.27 27.12 18.08
C ASP A 43 15.34 26.59 16.96
N GLN A 44 14.06 26.30 17.27
CA GLN A 44 13.12 25.73 16.29
C GLN A 44 12.86 26.64 15.09
N PRO A 45 12.63 27.96 15.23
CA PRO A 45 12.40 28.85 14.08
C PRO A 45 13.57 28.86 13.09
N GLU A 46 14.80 28.89 13.60
CA GLU A 46 16.00 28.83 12.78
C GLU A 46 16.13 27.47 12.07
N ALA A 47 15.95 26.37 12.79
CA ALA A 47 15.99 25.03 12.23
C ALA A 47 14.95 24.83 11.11
N ILE A 48 13.72 25.30 11.30
CA ILE A 48 12.65 25.28 10.28
C ILE A 48 13.11 26.04 9.04
N THR A 49 13.61 27.25 9.20
CA THR A 49 14.05 28.09 8.08
C THR A 49 15.19 27.45 7.31
N GLN A 50 16.19 26.91 8.00
CA GLN A 50 17.34 26.24 7.38
C GLN A 50 16.90 24.98 6.62
N LEU A 51 16.02 24.15 7.20
CA LEU A 51 15.51 22.96 6.55
C LEU A 51 14.72 23.29 5.28
N ILE A 52 13.85 24.30 5.31
CA ILE A 52 13.06 24.75 4.16
C ILE A 52 13.97 25.29 3.07
N SER A 53 14.97 26.13 3.43
CA SER A 53 15.96 26.65 2.48
C SER A 53 16.71 25.49 1.80
N GLY A 54 17.26 24.57 2.56
CA GLY A 54 17.96 23.41 2.00
C GLY A 54 17.08 22.56 1.09
N ILE A 55 15.78 22.46 1.39
CA ILE A 55 14.80 21.78 0.52
C ILE A 55 14.64 22.54 -0.81
N ASN A 56 14.50 23.85 -0.77
CA ASN A 56 14.34 24.68 -1.97
C ASN A 56 15.63 24.72 -2.81
N ASP A 57 16.78 24.62 -2.17
CA ASP A 57 18.09 24.55 -2.80
C ASP A 57 18.45 23.13 -3.31
N ASN A 58 17.49 22.20 -3.23
CA ASN A 58 17.63 20.79 -3.64
C ASN A 58 18.77 20.04 -2.92
N HIS A 59 19.02 20.34 -1.66
CA HIS A 59 19.91 19.52 -0.84
C HIS A 59 19.32 18.14 -0.66
N LYS A 60 20.05 17.11 -1.11
CA LYS A 60 19.56 15.71 -1.07
C LYS A 60 19.31 15.19 0.34
N PHE A 61 20.13 15.62 1.29
CA PHE A 61 20.09 15.16 2.68
C PHE A 61 20.27 16.31 3.63
N GLN A 62 19.49 16.32 4.69
CA GLN A 62 19.63 17.25 5.80
C GLN A 62 19.44 16.48 7.11
N THR A 63 20.11 16.88 8.17
CA THR A 63 20.04 16.23 9.48
C THR A 63 19.56 17.20 10.53
N LEU A 64 18.41 16.92 11.14
CA LEU A 64 17.92 17.61 12.33
C LEU A 64 18.34 16.83 13.57
N LYS A 65 19.24 17.35 14.38
CA LYS A 65 19.70 16.76 15.63
C LYS A 65 19.17 17.55 16.82
N GLY A 66 18.64 16.87 17.81
CA GLY A 66 18.14 17.49 19.03
C GLY A 66 17.91 16.47 20.13
N VAL A 67 17.95 16.90 21.38
CA VAL A 67 17.69 16.05 22.55
C VAL A 67 16.24 15.56 22.57
N THR A 68 15.95 14.54 23.35
CA THR A 68 14.58 14.07 23.58
C THR A 68 13.76 15.20 24.21
N GLY A 69 12.53 15.42 23.74
CA GLY A 69 11.66 16.49 24.22
C GLY A 69 11.93 17.88 23.65
N SER A 70 12.89 18.06 22.71
CA SER A 70 13.15 19.36 22.06
C SER A 70 12.12 19.78 21.02
N GLY A 71 11.00 19.04 20.87
CA GLY A 71 9.95 19.36 19.92
C GLY A 71 10.31 19.10 18.45
N LYS A 72 11.18 18.11 18.16
CA LYS A 72 11.56 17.77 16.78
C LYS A 72 10.38 17.43 15.89
N THR A 73 9.40 16.65 16.40
CA THR A 73 8.17 16.32 15.64
C THR A 73 7.41 17.59 15.25
N PHE A 74 7.30 18.55 16.16
CA PHE A 74 6.66 19.84 15.88
C PHE A 74 7.47 20.70 14.88
N THR A 75 8.80 20.70 14.98
CA THR A 75 9.69 21.33 13.99
C THR A 75 9.45 20.75 12.59
N VAL A 76 9.43 19.42 12.47
CA VAL A 76 9.16 18.69 11.23
C VAL A 76 7.75 18.97 10.71
N ALA A 77 6.74 19.03 11.57
CA ALA A 77 5.37 19.37 11.16
C ALA A 77 5.27 20.78 10.53
N ASN A 78 6.01 21.75 11.05
CA ASN A 78 6.09 23.10 10.44
C ASN A 78 6.79 23.05 9.06
N VAL A 79 7.86 22.27 8.92
CA VAL A 79 8.53 22.08 7.62
C VAL A 79 7.57 21.46 6.60
N ILE A 80 6.82 20.40 6.97
CA ILE A 80 5.84 19.75 6.10
C ILE A 80 4.78 20.73 5.62
N LYS A 81 4.21 21.52 6.55
CA LYS A 81 3.21 22.55 6.25
C LYS A 81 3.73 23.54 5.21
N ASP A 82 4.94 24.06 5.37
CA ASP A 82 5.47 25.13 4.53
C ASP A 82 5.97 24.60 3.17
N VAL A 83 6.53 23.39 3.13
CA VAL A 83 7.00 22.72 1.89
C VAL A 83 5.83 22.18 1.06
N ASN A 84 4.74 21.80 1.70
CA ASN A 84 3.51 21.32 1.09
C ASN A 84 3.70 20.16 0.08
N LYS A 85 4.47 19.16 0.45
CA LYS A 85 4.71 17.94 -0.36
C LYS A 85 4.18 16.69 0.34
N PRO A 86 3.67 15.68 -0.40
CA PRO A 86 3.40 14.38 0.18
C PRO A 86 4.61 13.91 0.98
N THR A 87 4.38 13.40 2.17
CA THR A 87 5.46 13.10 3.11
C THR A 87 5.40 11.66 3.60
N LEU A 88 6.54 10.97 3.58
CA LEU A 88 6.75 9.68 4.23
C LEU A 88 7.61 9.88 5.48
N VAL A 89 7.11 9.45 6.63
CA VAL A 89 7.86 9.41 7.89
C VAL A 89 8.16 7.95 8.23
N LEU A 90 9.43 7.57 8.21
CA LEU A 90 9.89 6.22 8.47
C LEU A 90 10.37 6.07 9.90
N ALA A 91 9.76 5.16 10.67
CA ALA A 91 10.11 4.80 12.03
C ALA A 91 10.67 3.36 12.08
N HIS A 92 11.55 3.07 13.04
CA HIS A 92 12.21 1.77 13.12
C HIS A 92 11.32 0.65 13.73
N ASN A 93 10.22 0.99 14.41
CA ASN A 93 9.29 0.00 14.95
C ASN A 93 7.82 0.48 14.95
N LYS A 94 6.88 -0.47 15.17
CA LYS A 94 5.44 -0.20 15.18
C LYS A 94 5.02 0.79 16.30
N THR A 95 5.59 0.69 17.50
CA THR A 95 5.22 1.52 18.65
C THR A 95 5.56 2.99 18.41
N LEU A 96 6.76 3.26 17.91
CA LEU A 96 7.16 4.62 17.57
C LEU A 96 6.35 5.16 16.39
N ALA A 97 6.09 4.33 15.39
CA ALA A 97 5.21 4.71 14.28
C ALA A 97 3.80 5.09 14.77
N ALA A 98 3.22 4.33 15.72
CA ALA A 98 1.92 4.63 16.31
C ALA A 98 1.93 5.96 17.09
N GLN A 99 2.98 6.23 17.85
CA GLN A 99 3.15 7.50 18.55
C GLN A 99 3.20 8.66 17.56
N LEU A 100 4.07 8.57 16.55
CA LEU A 100 4.20 9.61 15.51
C LEU A 100 2.88 9.81 14.76
N TYR A 101 2.17 8.72 14.41
CA TYR A 101 0.86 8.79 13.78
C TYR A 101 -0.13 9.61 14.62
N SER A 102 -0.21 9.34 15.92
CA SER A 102 -1.07 10.10 16.85
C SER A 102 -0.68 11.58 16.91
N GLU A 103 0.62 11.89 17.01
CA GLU A 103 1.12 13.29 17.05
C GLU A 103 0.79 14.02 15.74
N PHE A 104 1.08 13.42 14.59
CA PHE A 104 0.78 14.03 13.28
C PHE A 104 -0.72 14.16 13.01
N LYS A 105 -1.55 13.21 13.46
CA LYS A 105 -3.01 13.30 13.37
C LYS A 105 -3.57 14.49 14.15
N GLN A 106 -2.97 14.81 15.32
CA GLN A 106 -3.33 15.99 16.10
C GLN A 106 -2.88 17.29 15.40
N PHE A 107 -1.67 17.31 14.82
CA PHE A 107 -1.17 18.47 14.10
C PHE A 107 -1.91 18.73 12.78
N PHE A 108 -2.38 17.70 12.11
CA PHE A 108 -3.02 17.76 10.79
C PHE A 108 -4.40 17.08 10.76
N PRO A 109 -5.36 17.54 11.59
CA PRO A 109 -6.67 16.85 11.73
C PRO A 109 -7.52 16.86 10.47
N ASN A 110 -7.27 17.78 9.53
CA ASN A 110 -8.03 17.95 8.29
C ASN A 110 -7.31 17.39 7.06
N ASN A 111 -6.08 16.89 7.23
CA ASN A 111 -5.29 16.31 6.14
C ASN A 111 -5.25 14.78 6.23
N ALA A 112 -4.80 14.12 5.18
CA ALA A 112 -4.65 12.67 5.21
C ALA A 112 -3.37 12.31 5.99
N VAL A 113 -3.54 11.83 7.21
CA VAL A 113 -2.47 11.21 7.97
C VAL A 113 -2.74 9.73 8.02
N GLU A 114 -1.87 8.95 7.40
CA GLU A 114 -2.03 7.52 7.13
C GLU A 114 -1.00 6.69 7.91
N TYR A 115 -1.35 5.42 8.19
CA TYR A 115 -0.52 4.53 8.98
C TYR A 115 -0.20 3.25 8.20
N PHE A 116 1.08 2.99 7.97
CA PHE A 116 1.53 1.86 7.15
C PHE A 116 2.62 1.06 7.86
N VAL A 117 2.22 0.03 8.59
CA VAL A 117 3.14 -0.87 9.31
C VAL A 117 2.90 -2.32 8.92
N SER A 118 3.67 -3.26 9.43
CA SER A 118 3.41 -4.69 9.23
C SER A 118 2.04 -5.06 9.80
N TYR A 119 1.21 -5.68 8.98
CA TYR A 119 -0.16 -6.10 9.34
C TYR A 119 -0.22 -7.49 9.98
N TYR A 120 0.93 -8.10 10.23
CA TYR A 120 1.00 -9.36 10.94
C TYR A 120 1.02 -9.15 12.47
N ASP A 121 0.14 -9.85 13.19
CA ASP A 121 0.23 -10.02 14.64
C ASP A 121 1.27 -11.08 14.97
N TYR A 122 1.31 -12.13 14.16
CA TYR A 122 2.34 -13.16 14.17
C TYR A 122 2.83 -13.40 12.74
N TYR A 123 4.14 -13.58 12.58
CA TYR A 123 4.74 -13.87 11.27
C TYR A 123 5.97 -14.75 11.43
N GLN A 124 5.88 -15.96 10.92
CA GLN A 124 6.99 -16.88 10.73
C GLN A 124 7.20 -17.05 9.22
N PRO A 125 8.25 -16.45 8.64
CA PRO A 125 8.54 -16.67 7.24
C PRO A 125 8.96 -18.11 6.99
N GLU A 126 8.64 -18.62 5.82
CA GLU A 126 9.17 -19.89 5.35
C GLU A 126 10.70 -19.85 5.29
N ALA A 127 11.33 -20.96 5.66
CA ALA A 127 12.78 -21.10 5.63
C ALA A 127 13.19 -22.55 5.44
N TYR A 128 14.34 -22.77 4.84
CA TYR A 128 14.97 -24.08 4.77
C TYR A 128 16.32 -24.07 5.50
N LEU A 129 16.52 -25.06 6.35
CA LEU A 129 17.75 -25.27 7.12
C LEU A 129 18.55 -26.42 6.51
N PRO A 130 19.55 -26.17 5.63
CA PRO A 130 20.26 -27.22 4.90
C PRO A 130 20.97 -28.24 5.82
N VAL A 131 21.46 -27.78 6.97
CA VAL A 131 22.19 -28.62 7.93
C VAL A 131 21.33 -29.73 8.54
N SER A 132 20.07 -29.42 8.85
CA SER A 132 19.12 -30.37 9.43
C SER A 132 18.13 -30.97 8.39
N GLY A 133 18.14 -30.47 7.16
CA GLY A 133 17.16 -30.86 6.14
C GLY A 133 15.73 -30.43 6.50
N THR A 134 15.56 -29.43 7.37
CA THR A 134 14.26 -29.03 7.90
C THR A 134 13.68 -27.88 7.09
N TYR A 135 12.47 -28.07 6.58
CA TYR A 135 11.67 -26.99 6.01
C TYR A 135 10.74 -26.42 7.09
N ILE A 136 10.79 -25.11 7.27
CA ILE A 136 9.91 -24.36 8.15
C ILE A 136 8.83 -23.73 7.28
N GLU A 137 7.58 -24.13 7.51
CA GLU A 137 6.46 -23.58 6.79
C GLU A 137 6.17 -22.13 7.18
N LYS A 138 5.61 -21.36 6.25
CA LYS A 138 5.11 -20.03 6.52
C LYS A 138 3.91 -20.13 7.45
N ASP A 139 3.95 -19.39 8.56
CA ASP A 139 2.82 -19.25 9.49
C ASP A 139 2.60 -17.78 9.79
N LEU A 140 1.35 -17.32 9.71
CA LEU A 140 1.02 -15.92 9.90
C LEU A 140 -0.40 -15.72 10.43
N SER A 141 -0.57 -14.63 11.18
CA SER A 141 -1.86 -14.11 11.59
C SER A 141 -1.95 -12.65 11.16
N ILE A 142 -2.98 -12.33 10.39
CA ILE A 142 -3.21 -10.98 9.86
C ILE A 142 -4.10 -10.20 10.83
N ASN A 143 -3.74 -8.96 11.08
CA ASN A 143 -4.56 -7.98 11.79
C ASN A 143 -5.38 -7.18 10.76
N GLU A 144 -6.69 -7.42 10.73
CA GLU A 144 -7.61 -6.81 9.75
C GLU A 144 -7.66 -5.27 9.86
N ASP A 145 -7.57 -4.72 11.08
CA ASP A 145 -7.58 -3.28 11.28
C ASP A 145 -6.32 -2.62 10.69
N ILE A 146 -5.16 -3.25 10.84
CA ILE A 146 -3.92 -2.75 10.23
C ILE A 146 -3.95 -2.94 8.71
N GLU A 147 -4.51 -4.03 8.21
CA GLU A 147 -4.69 -4.23 6.76
C GLU A 147 -5.57 -3.13 6.16
N LYS A 148 -6.67 -2.77 6.80
CA LYS A 148 -7.53 -1.64 6.43
C LYS A 148 -6.75 -0.33 6.35
N LEU A 149 -5.93 -0.02 7.37
CA LEU A 149 -5.10 1.19 7.37
C LEU A 149 -4.06 1.20 6.23
N ARG A 150 -3.52 0.04 5.86
CA ARG A 150 -2.61 -0.08 4.70
C ARG A 150 -3.33 0.16 3.38
N LEU A 151 -4.52 -0.39 3.20
CA LEU A 151 -5.36 -0.13 2.03
C LEU A 151 -5.81 1.34 1.97
N SER A 152 -6.18 1.95 3.10
CA SER A 152 -6.45 3.38 3.19
C SER A 152 -5.26 4.20 2.70
N THR A 153 -4.05 3.87 3.15
CA THR A 153 -2.81 4.54 2.73
C THR A 153 -2.60 4.47 1.21
N THR A 154 -2.71 3.29 0.61
CA THR A 154 -2.52 3.12 -0.85
C THR A 154 -3.59 3.84 -1.64
N SER A 155 -4.84 3.81 -1.18
CA SER A 155 -5.96 4.51 -1.79
C SER A 155 -5.77 6.04 -1.71
N SER A 156 -5.36 6.57 -0.57
CA SER A 156 -5.07 7.99 -0.39
C SER A 156 -3.95 8.46 -1.31
N LEU A 157 -2.85 7.70 -1.43
CA LEU A 157 -1.72 8.03 -2.32
C LEU A 157 -2.13 8.06 -3.80
N LEU A 158 -3.04 7.19 -4.21
CA LEU A 158 -3.53 7.11 -5.61
C LEU A 158 -4.73 8.00 -5.91
N SER A 159 -5.32 8.66 -4.90
CA SER A 159 -6.48 9.56 -5.06
C SER A 159 -6.16 10.87 -5.79
N GLY A 160 -4.88 11.19 -5.96
CA GLY A 160 -4.43 12.45 -6.56
C GLY A 160 -4.30 13.61 -5.56
N ARG A 161 -4.67 13.41 -4.28
CA ARG A 161 -4.41 14.42 -3.24
C ARG A 161 -2.92 14.51 -2.91
N ARG A 162 -2.48 15.67 -2.47
CA ARG A 162 -1.06 15.93 -2.18
C ARG A 162 -0.78 16.22 -0.71
N ASP A 163 -1.80 16.46 0.09
CA ASP A 163 -1.74 16.75 1.51
C ASP A 163 -1.75 15.45 2.35
N ILE A 164 -0.82 14.54 2.03
CA ILE A 164 -0.73 13.20 2.64
C ILE A 164 0.55 13.08 3.45
N ILE A 165 0.42 12.62 4.69
CA ILE A 165 1.54 12.20 5.55
C ILE A 165 1.36 10.72 5.84
N VAL A 166 2.30 9.89 5.41
CA VAL A 166 2.30 8.46 5.72
C VAL A 166 3.33 8.18 6.78
N ILE A 167 2.90 7.63 7.91
CA ILE A 167 3.78 7.16 8.97
C ILE A 167 3.97 5.66 8.78
N ALA A 168 5.18 5.23 8.49
CA ALA A 168 5.49 3.85 8.17
C ALA A 168 6.60 3.27 9.05
N SER A 169 6.56 1.95 9.23
CA SER A 169 7.72 1.20 9.70
C SER A 169 8.54 0.68 8.51
N VAL A 170 9.67 0.03 8.78
CA VAL A 170 10.50 -0.61 7.75
C VAL A 170 9.74 -1.63 6.87
N SER A 171 8.54 -2.05 7.27
CA SER A 171 7.65 -2.90 6.45
C SER A 171 7.23 -2.26 5.12
N CYS A 172 7.32 -0.93 4.99
CA CYS A 172 7.05 -0.22 3.73
C CYS A 172 8.04 -0.54 2.60
N LEU A 173 9.17 -1.16 2.92
CA LEU A 173 10.20 -1.56 1.97
C LEU A 173 9.95 -2.95 1.37
N TYR A 174 9.03 -3.74 1.95
CA TYR A 174 8.64 -5.04 1.43
C TYR A 174 7.64 -4.91 0.28
N GLY A 175 7.57 -5.97 -0.53
CA GLY A 175 6.71 -6.03 -1.70
C GLY A 175 5.23 -5.87 -1.35
N ILE A 176 4.56 -5.04 -2.14
CA ILE A 176 3.11 -4.89 -2.19
C ILE A 176 2.66 -4.93 -3.65
N GLY A 177 1.35 -4.83 -3.90
CA GLY A 177 0.82 -4.87 -5.27
C GLY A 177 1.38 -3.77 -6.18
N ASN A 178 1.22 -3.97 -7.48
CA ASN A 178 1.64 -3.02 -8.51
C ASN A 178 0.72 -1.79 -8.49
N PRO A 179 1.22 -0.56 -8.25
CA PRO A 179 0.39 0.65 -8.21
C PRO A 179 -0.33 0.95 -9.53
N VAL A 180 0.24 0.54 -10.67
CA VAL A 180 -0.38 0.73 -11.99
C VAL A 180 -1.59 -0.19 -12.15
N GLU A 181 -1.46 -1.47 -11.80
CA GLU A 181 -2.57 -2.43 -11.83
C GLU A 181 -3.64 -2.07 -10.80
N PHE A 182 -3.25 -1.71 -9.58
CA PHE A 182 -4.19 -1.24 -8.56
C PHE A 182 -5.01 -0.04 -9.07
N LYS A 183 -4.37 0.93 -9.71
CA LYS A 183 -5.03 2.11 -10.26
C LYS A 183 -6.00 1.78 -11.41
N LYS A 184 -5.70 0.78 -12.25
CA LYS A 184 -6.61 0.34 -13.32
C LYS A 184 -7.90 -0.29 -12.79
N ASN A 185 -7.84 -0.90 -11.60
CA ASN A 185 -8.98 -1.55 -10.95
C ASN A 185 -9.78 -0.59 -10.05
N ILE A 186 -9.48 0.71 -10.03
CA ILE A 186 -10.32 1.72 -9.36
C ILE A 186 -11.60 1.91 -10.16
N ILE A 187 -12.74 1.74 -9.52
CA ILE A 187 -14.06 1.93 -10.13
C ILE A 187 -14.48 3.38 -9.89
N ASN A 188 -14.54 4.17 -10.96
CA ASN A 188 -15.01 5.55 -10.89
C ASN A 188 -16.45 5.61 -11.39
N ILE A 189 -17.33 6.15 -10.56
CA ILE A 189 -18.75 6.35 -10.88
C ILE A 189 -19.15 7.80 -10.62
N GLU A 190 -20.15 8.26 -11.36
CA GLU A 190 -20.76 9.56 -11.15
C GLU A 190 -22.28 9.47 -11.24
N LYS A 191 -22.95 10.38 -10.58
CA LYS A 191 -24.40 10.52 -10.62
C LYS A 191 -24.86 10.81 -12.06
N ASN A 192 -25.98 10.23 -12.44
CA ASN A 192 -26.56 10.24 -13.80
C ASN A 192 -25.69 9.50 -14.85
N GLN A 193 -24.68 8.74 -14.42
CA GLN A 193 -23.91 7.90 -15.34
C GLN A 193 -24.76 6.72 -15.81
N ILE A 194 -24.77 6.50 -17.12
CA ILE A 194 -25.40 5.32 -17.72
C ILE A 194 -24.35 4.18 -17.74
N ILE A 195 -24.59 3.20 -16.92
CA ILE A 195 -23.78 1.98 -16.81
C ILE A 195 -24.67 0.79 -16.50
N SER A 196 -24.56 -0.29 -17.28
CA SER A 196 -25.28 -1.52 -16.96
C SER A 196 -24.94 -2.01 -15.56
N ARG A 197 -25.97 -2.28 -14.76
CA ARG A 197 -25.84 -2.83 -13.42
C ARG A 197 -24.96 -4.10 -13.38
N THR A 198 -25.12 -4.99 -14.37
CA THR A 198 -24.30 -6.19 -14.51
C THR A 198 -22.82 -5.84 -14.70
N LYS A 199 -22.52 -4.82 -15.52
CA LYS A 199 -21.14 -4.36 -15.74
C LYS A 199 -20.55 -3.77 -14.46
N PHE A 200 -21.31 -3.00 -13.70
CA PHE A 200 -20.86 -2.48 -12.41
C PHE A 200 -20.55 -3.60 -11.40
N LEU A 201 -21.44 -4.61 -11.28
CA LEU A 201 -21.21 -5.78 -10.43
C LEU A 201 -19.97 -6.57 -10.86
N HIS A 202 -19.76 -6.73 -12.16
CA HIS A 202 -18.54 -7.34 -12.69
C HIS A 202 -17.27 -6.56 -12.31
N SER A 203 -17.33 -5.23 -12.37
CA SER A 203 -16.20 -4.38 -11.94
C SER A 203 -15.87 -4.55 -10.46
N LEU A 204 -16.88 -4.71 -9.60
CA LEU A 204 -16.67 -5.00 -8.17
C LEU A 204 -15.95 -6.33 -7.96
N VAL A 205 -16.39 -7.40 -8.65
CA VAL A 205 -15.73 -8.72 -8.57
C VAL A 205 -14.29 -8.64 -9.09
N GLN A 206 -14.03 -7.95 -10.20
CA GLN A 206 -12.69 -7.73 -10.73
C GLN A 206 -11.78 -6.95 -9.75
N SER A 207 -12.38 -6.06 -8.96
CA SER A 207 -11.69 -5.32 -7.89
C SER A 207 -11.62 -6.10 -6.59
N LEU A 208 -11.83 -7.42 -6.64
CA LEU A 208 -11.75 -8.40 -5.54
C LEU A 208 -12.77 -8.20 -4.41
N TYR A 209 -13.93 -7.59 -4.70
CA TYR A 209 -15.07 -7.59 -3.78
C TYR A 209 -15.85 -8.88 -3.89
N SER A 210 -16.19 -9.49 -2.76
CA SER A 210 -17.03 -10.67 -2.69
C SER A 210 -18.51 -10.31 -2.55
N ARG A 211 -19.39 -11.08 -3.21
CA ARG A 211 -20.83 -10.89 -3.01
C ARG A 211 -21.27 -11.56 -1.71
N SER A 212 -21.92 -10.81 -0.83
CA SER A 212 -22.56 -11.33 0.38
C SER A 212 -24.04 -10.96 0.41
N ASN A 213 -24.89 -11.87 0.88
CA ASN A 213 -26.32 -11.60 1.06
C ASN A 213 -26.69 -11.39 2.55
N ILE A 214 -25.82 -11.80 3.46
CA ILE A 214 -26.12 -11.86 4.91
C ILE A 214 -25.19 -10.95 5.70
N ASP A 215 -23.89 -11.01 5.44
CA ASP A 215 -22.90 -10.31 6.24
C ASP A 215 -22.41 -9.02 5.56
N THR A 216 -22.26 -7.97 6.39
CA THR A 216 -21.66 -6.69 5.99
C THR A 216 -20.15 -6.70 6.25
N THR A 217 -19.46 -7.71 5.72
CA THR A 217 -18.02 -7.87 5.90
C THR A 217 -17.23 -6.90 5.01
N SER A 218 -16.10 -6.46 5.51
CA SER A 218 -15.12 -5.65 4.78
C SER A 218 -14.73 -6.35 3.45
N GLY A 219 -14.62 -5.60 2.36
CA GLY A 219 -14.32 -6.17 1.03
C GLY A 219 -15.50 -6.90 0.37
N SER A 220 -16.73 -6.63 0.78
CA SER A 220 -17.92 -7.24 0.21
C SER A 220 -18.89 -6.23 -0.42
N PHE A 221 -19.86 -6.74 -1.18
CA PHE A 221 -20.99 -5.96 -1.65
C PHE A 221 -22.29 -6.76 -1.53
N ARG A 222 -23.40 -6.05 -1.34
CA ARG A 222 -24.74 -6.61 -1.25
C ARG A 222 -25.65 -5.97 -2.29
N VAL A 223 -26.53 -6.77 -2.87
CA VAL A 223 -27.52 -6.31 -3.85
C VAL A 223 -28.91 -6.44 -3.26
N SER A 224 -29.64 -5.34 -3.15
CA SER A 224 -31.01 -5.27 -2.65
C SER A 224 -31.91 -4.49 -3.62
N GLY A 225 -32.69 -5.19 -4.44
CA GLY A 225 -33.50 -4.55 -5.47
C GLY A 225 -32.62 -3.74 -6.43
N ASP A 226 -32.88 -2.45 -6.58
CA ASP A 226 -32.12 -1.53 -7.45
C ASP A 226 -30.96 -0.83 -6.71
N THR A 227 -30.67 -1.25 -5.48
CA THR A 227 -29.60 -0.69 -4.67
C THR A 227 -28.45 -1.67 -4.51
N ILE A 228 -27.21 -1.16 -4.60
CA ILE A 228 -25.99 -1.91 -4.34
C ILE A 228 -25.25 -1.24 -3.18
N ASP A 229 -25.10 -1.97 -2.07
CA ASP A 229 -24.28 -1.56 -0.93
C ASP A 229 -22.88 -2.12 -1.11
N VAL A 230 -21.84 -1.29 -1.00
CA VAL A 230 -20.43 -1.68 -1.08
C VAL A 230 -19.74 -1.39 0.24
N PHE A 231 -19.10 -2.41 0.82
CA PHE A 231 -18.37 -2.34 2.10
C PHE A 231 -16.87 -2.37 1.81
N PRO A 232 -16.21 -1.20 1.69
CA PRO A 232 -14.81 -1.15 1.29
C PRO A 232 -13.88 -1.70 2.37
N SER A 233 -12.77 -2.31 1.95
CA SER A 233 -11.75 -2.83 2.87
C SER A 233 -10.85 -1.74 3.47
N TYR A 234 -10.97 -0.49 3.04
CA TYR A 234 -10.11 0.63 3.41
C TYR A 234 -10.80 1.69 4.28
N ALA A 235 -12.07 1.52 4.63
CA ALA A 235 -12.84 2.52 5.36
C ALA A 235 -13.86 1.87 6.32
N ASP A 236 -14.32 2.64 7.31
CA ASP A 236 -15.37 2.22 8.27
C ASP A 236 -16.79 2.49 7.78
N HIS A 237 -16.92 3.33 6.76
CA HIS A 237 -18.20 3.64 6.12
C HIS A 237 -18.41 2.76 4.89
N ALA A 238 -19.65 2.64 4.47
CA ALA A 238 -20.04 1.93 3.26
C ALA A 238 -20.65 2.88 2.23
N PHE A 239 -20.71 2.44 0.98
CA PHE A 239 -21.32 3.18 -0.11
C PHE A 239 -22.62 2.53 -0.53
N LYS A 240 -23.63 3.34 -0.81
CA LYS A 240 -24.91 2.92 -1.33
C LYS A 240 -25.14 3.55 -2.70
N ILE A 241 -25.29 2.72 -3.71
CA ILE A 241 -25.45 3.13 -5.09
C ILE A 241 -26.87 2.74 -5.54
N HIS A 242 -27.68 3.73 -5.83
CA HIS A 242 -29.05 3.56 -6.30
C HIS A 242 -29.09 3.60 -7.83
N PHE A 243 -29.68 2.57 -8.40
CA PHE A 243 -29.89 2.46 -9.84
C PHE A 243 -31.34 2.69 -10.20
N PHE A 244 -31.59 3.40 -11.29
CA PHE A 244 -32.86 3.39 -12.01
C PHE A 244 -32.64 2.80 -13.39
N GLY A 245 -32.94 1.52 -13.55
CA GLY A 245 -32.53 0.76 -14.73
C GLY A 245 -31.01 0.65 -14.84
N ASP A 246 -30.44 1.24 -15.89
CA ASP A 246 -28.98 1.32 -16.14
C ASP A 246 -28.39 2.69 -15.81
N GLU A 247 -29.11 3.56 -15.09
CA GLU A 247 -28.64 4.87 -14.67
C GLU A 247 -28.37 4.90 -13.17
N ILE A 248 -27.25 5.52 -12.74
CA ILE A 248 -26.95 5.77 -11.33
C ILE A 248 -27.69 7.03 -10.88
N GLU A 249 -28.77 6.85 -10.13
CA GLU A 249 -29.62 7.96 -9.66
C GLU A 249 -29.00 8.70 -8.47
N LEU A 250 -28.42 7.95 -7.51
CA LEU A 250 -27.89 8.51 -6.27
C LEU A 250 -26.70 7.68 -5.76
N ILE A 251 -25.70 8.39 -5.22
CA ILE A 251 -24.53 7.80 -4.58
C ILE A 251 -24.43 8.37 -3.17
N GLU A 252 -24.44 7.50 -2.17
CA GLU A 252 -24.37 7.90 -0.75
C GLU A 252 -23.26 7.15 -0.02
N THR A 253 -22.66 7.83 0.95
CA THR A 253 -21.90 7.20 2.03
C THR A 253 -22.81 7.04 3.23
N PHE A 254 -22.79 5.85 3.85
CA PHE A 254 -23.59 5.56 5.04
C PHE A 254 -22.78 4.80 6.10
N ASP A 255 -23.23 4.90 7.35
CA ASP A 255 -22.69 4.10 8.45
C ASP A 255 -23.33 2.70 8.42
N PRO A 256 -22.53 1.62 8.22
CA PRO A 256 -23.05 0.27 8.11
C PRO A 256 -23.69 -0.27 9.39
N ILE A 257 -23.40 0.32 10.57
CA ILE A 257 -23.94 -0.12 11.87
C ILE A 257 -25.35 0.37 12.06
N ASN A 258 -25.62 1.66 11.80
CA ASN A 258 -26.91 2.28 12.05
C ASN A 258 -27.69 2.62 10.77
N ASN A 259 -27.12 2.30 9.61
CA ASN A 259 -27.66 2.55 8.27
C ASN A 259 -28.00 4.04 8.00
N LYS A 260 -27.32 4.96 8.71
CA LYS A 260 -27.54 6.40 8.56
C LYS A 260 -26.67 6.96 7.43
N THR A 261 -27.30 7.68 6.49
CA THR A 261 -26.59 8.42 5.44
C THR A 261 -25.72 9.51 6.08
N ILE A 262 -24.45 9.55 5.69
CA ILE A 262 -23.45 10.52 6.13
C ILE A 262 -23.34 11.65 5.10
N GLU A 263 -23.21 11.32 3.82
CA GLU A 263 -22.97 12.27 2.74
C GLU A 263 -23.48 11.71 1.40
N SER A 264 -23.89 12.59 0.50
CA SER A 264 -24.22 12.25 -0.91
C SER A 264 -23.13 12.77 -1.82
N HIS A 265 -22.85 12.05 -2.91
CA HIS A 265 -21.75 12.32 -3.81
C HIS A 265 -22.21 12.51 -5.26
N GLU A 266 -21.61 13.47 -5.95
CA GLU A 266 -21.74 13.59 -7.42
C GLU A 266 -20.78 12.63 -8.12
N LYS A 267 -19.62 12.32 -7.52
CA LYS A 267 -18.61 11.39 -8.03
C LYS A 267 -18.02 10.58 -6.89
N LEU A 268 -17.77 9.31 -7.15
CA LEU A 268 -17.17 8.40 -6.19
C LEU A 268 -16.12 7.51 -6.87
N SER A 269 -15.00 7.30 -6.19
CA SER A 269 -13.98 6.31 -6.54
C SER A 269 -14.00 5.17 -5.54
N ILE A 270 -14.26 3.95 -5.99
CA ILE A 270 -14.21 2.73 -5.18
C ILE A 270 -12.89 2.05 -5.49
N TYR A 271 -12.04 1.92 -4.46
CA TYR A 271 -10.72 1.30 -4.59
C TYR A 271 -10.83 -0.21 -4.43
N PRO A 272 -9.89 -1.00 -4.99
CA PRO A 272 -9.88 -2.45 -4.85
C PRO A 272 -9.90 -2.93 -3.40
N ALA A 273 -10.53 -4.07 -3.16
CA ALA A 273 -10.63 -4.66 -1.83
C ALA A 273 -9.31 -5.29 -1.34
N ASN A 274 -8.32 -5.49 -2.23
CA ASN A 274 -7.01 -6.05 -1.89
C ASN A 274 -5.91 -5.33 -2.67
N MET A 275 -4.72 -5.19 -2.05
CA MET A 275 -3.56 -4.52 -2.66
C MET A 275 -2.99 -5.23 -3.90
N PHE A 276 -3.28 -6.52 -4.07
CA PHE A 276 -2.82 -7.34 -5.20
C PHE A 276 -3.87 -7.48 -6.31
N ALA A 277 -4.90 -6.62 -6.31
CA ALA A 277 -5.89 -6.60 -7.39
C ALA A 277 -5.20 -6.39 -8.74
N THR A 278 -5.49 -7.29 -9.68
CA THR A 278 -4.85 -7.33 -11.00
C THR A 278 -5.88 -7.71 -12.07
N SER A 279 -5.64 -7.31 -13.32
CA SER A 279 -6.56 -7.63 -14.40
C SER A 279 -6.54 -9.14 -14.72
N PRO A 280 -7.68 -9.75 -15.10
CA PRO A 280 -7.77 -11.19 -15.40
C PRO A 280 -6.76 -11.67 -16.45
N ASP A 281 -6.52 -10.88 -17.49
CA ASP A 281 -5.56 -11.21 -18.55
C ASP A 281 -4.13 -11.29 -18.03
N VAL A 282 -3.74 -10.35 -17.16
CA VAL A 282 -2.41 -10.34 -16.52
C VAL A 282 -2.26 -11.55 -15.60
N LEU A 283 -3.31 -11.87 -14.84
CA LEU A 283 -3.32 -13.01 -13.93
C LEU A 283 -3.21 -14.33 -14.69
N GLN A 284 -3.96 -14.49 -15.78
CA GLN A 284 -3.89 -15.69 -16.63
C GLN A 284 -2.50 -15.89 -17.25
N ASN A 285 -1.89 -14.80 -17.73
CA ASN A 285 -0.52 -14.84 -18.26
C ASN A 285 0.50 -15.19 -17.17
N ALA A 286 0.33 -14.65 -15.96
CA ALA A 286 1.19 -14.97 -14.82
C ALA A 286 1.08 -16.45 -14.46
N MET A 287 -0.14 -17.02 -14.37
CA MET A 287 -0.34 -18.46 -14.09
C MET A 287 0.32 -19.36 -15.12
N ASN A 288 0.27 -19.00 -16.41
CA ASN A 288 0.93 -19.78 -17.46
C ASN A 288 2.44 -19.80 -17.28
N LYS A 289 3.05 -18.64 -17.02
CA LYS A 289 4.50 -18.53 -16.75
C LYS A 289 4.92 -19.27 -15.47
N ILE A 290 4.10 -19.21 -14.42
CA ILE A 290 4.35 -19.97 -13.18
C ILE A 290 4.37 -21.47 -13.47
N ARG A 291 3.43 -21.99 -14.29
CA ARG A 291 3.40 -23.42 -14.66
C ARG A 291 4.64 -23.83 -15.48
N GLU A 292 5.08 -22.98 -16.40
CA GLU A 292 6.30 -23.22 -17.19
C GLU A 292 7.55 -23.27 -16.29
N ASP A 293 7.76 -22.27 -15.43
CA ASP A 293 8.90 -22.23 -14.52
C ASP A 293 8.86 -23.37 -13.49
N LEU A 294 7.65 -23.74 -13.00
CA LEU A 294 7.45 -24.88 -12.12
C LEU A 294 7.94 -26.19 -12.77
N LEU A 295 7.53 -26.44 -14.01
CA LEU A 295 7.92 -27.64 -14.74
C LEU A 295 9.44 -27.74 -14.93
N HIS A 296 10.07 -26.61 -15.26
CA HIS A 296 11.53 -26.54 -15.39
C HIS A 296 12.23 -26.84 -14.06
N GLN A 297 11.76 -26.26 -12.96
CA GLN A 297 12.39 -26.44 -11.65
C GLN A 297 12.18 -27.86 -11.10
N ILE A 298 11.00 -28.47 -11.32
CA ILE A 298 10.74 -29.87 -10.94
C ILE A 298 11.69 -30.81 -11.69
N ASN A 299 11.87 -30.64 -12.99
CA ASN A 299 12.77 -31.46 -13.78
C ASN A 299 14.22 -31.31 -13.30
N TYR A 300 14.67 -30.09 -13.06
CA TYR A 300 15.99 -29.83 -12.51
C TYR A 300 16.20 -30.53 -11.14
N PHE A 301 15.25 -30.44 -10.21
CA PHE A 301 15.35 -31.12 -8.92
C PHE A 301 15.38 -32.64 -9.06
N LYS A 302 14.61 -33.22 -9.98
CA LYS A 302 14.64 -34.65 -10.26
C LYS A 302 15.98 -35.11 -10.83
N GLU A 303 16.59 -34.33 -11.75
CA GLU A 303 17.89 -34.62 -12.35
C GLU A 303 19.03 -34.64 -11.31
N ILE A 304 18.97 -33.72 -10.32
CA ILE A 304 19.98 -33.66 -9.24
C ILE A 304 19.64 -34.51 -8.02
N GLY A 305 18.58 -35.36 -8.09
CA GLY A 305 18.18 -36.31 -7.06
C GLY A 305 17.40 -35.71 -5.88
N LYS A 306 16.93 -34.46 -5.96
CA LYS A 306 16.11 -33.76 -4.95
C LYS A 306 14.60 -34.05 -5.14
N PHE A 307 14.21 -35.32 -4.98
CA PHE A 307 12.82 -35.74 -5.26
C PHE A 307 11.79 -35.20 -4.27
N LEU A 308 12.16 -35.03 -3.00
CA LEU A 308 11.27 -34.50 -1.96
C LEU A 308 10.99 -33.02 -2.20
N GLU A 309 12.03 -32.27 -2.55
CA GLU A 309 11.93 -30.86 -2.91
C GLU A 309 11.07 -30.66 -4.16
N ALA A 310 11.27 -31.49 -5.18
CA ALA A 310 10.46 -31.47 -6.38
C ALA A 310 8.97 -31.69 -6.08
N LYS A 311 8.65 -32.70 -5.26
CA LYS A 311 7.27 -33.02 -4.87
C LYS A 311 6.64 -31.90 -4.06
N ARG A 312 7.32 -31.38 -3.06
CA ARG A 312 6.85 -30.28 -2.21
C ARG A 312 6.53 -29.03 -3.04
N LEU A 313 7.45 -28.64 -3.93
CA LEU A 313 7.26 -27.47 -4.79
C LEU A 313 6.06 -27.67 -5.73
N GLU A 314 5.92 -28.85 -6.31
CA GLU A 314 4.81 -29.20 -7.22
C GLU A 314 3.46 -29.12 -6.52
N GLU A 315 3.31 -29.77 -5.36
CA GLU A 315 2.06 -29.82 -4.60
C GLU A 315 1.64 -28.40 -4.15
N ARG A 316 2.56 -27.64 -3.58
CA ARG A 316 2.29 -26.27 -3.10
C ARG A 316 1.92 -25.33 -4.23
N THR A 317 2.72 -25.29 -5.29
CA THR A 317 2.48 -24.35 -6.40
C THR A 317 1.16 -24.67 -7.13
N ASN A 318 0.82 -25.95 -7.31
CA ASN A 318 -0.46 -26.30 -7.91
C ASN A 318 -1.64 -25.88 -7.03
N PHE A 319 -1.56 -26.09 -5.72
CA PHE A 319 -2.58 -25.61 -4.77
C PHE A 319 -2.75 -24.08 -4.84
N ASP A 320 -1.64 -23.33 -4.84
CA ASP A 320 -1.68 -21.86 -4.96
C ASP A 320 -2.29 -21.41 -6.29
N LEU A 321 -1.98 -22.09 -7.41
CA LEU A 321 -2.57 -21.82 -8.72
C LEU A 321 -4.07 -22.10 -8.78
N GLU A 322 -4.56 -23.15 -8.12
CA GLU A 322 -6.00 -23.43 -7.98
C GLU A 322 -6.68 -22.29 -7.21
N MET A 323 -6.12 -21.86 -6.08
CA MET A 323 -6.65 -20.75 -5.30
C MET A 323 -6.68 -19.45 -6.11
N ILE A 324 -5.61 -19.14 -6.86
CA ILE A 324 -5.56 -17.95 -7.72
C ILE A 324 -6.61 -18.03 -8.82
N GLN A 325 -6.83 -19.21 -9.41
CA GLN A 325 -7.82 -19.40 -10.48
C GLN A 325 -9.26 -19.22 -9.98
N GLU A 326 -9.58 -19.76 -8.80
CA GLU A 326 -10.94 -19.74 -8.24
C GLU A 326 -11.28 -18.41 -7.52
N LEU A 327 -10.32 -17.85 -6.79
CA LEU A 327 -10.55 -16.70 -5.92
C LEU A 327 -9.84 -15.41 -6.40
N GLY A 328 -8.99 -15.48 -7.41
CA GLY A 328 -8.12 -14.38 -7.83
C GLY A 328 -6.96 -14.10 -6.87
N TYR A 329 -6.79 -14.90 -5.83
CA TYR A 329 -5.83 -14.69 -4.75
C TYR A 329 -5.42 -16.00 -4.08
N CYS A 330 -4.20 -16.06 -3.54
CA CYS A 330 -3.75 -17.14 -2.65
C CYS A 330 -2.99 -16.58 -1.44
N SER A 331 -2.85 -17.38 -0.38
CA SER A 331 -1.99 -17.02 0.75
C SER A 331 -0.53 -16.98 0.30
N GLY A 332 0.16 -15.85 0.52
CA GLY A 332 1.53 -15.64 0.05
C GLY A 332 1.63 -15.25 -1.43
N ILE A 333 0.59 -14.65 -2.00
CA ILE A 333 0.59 -14.17 -3.40
C ILE A 333 1.78 -13.25 -3.71
N GLU A 334 2.37 -12.60 -2.71
CA GLU A 334 3.59 -11.82 -2.85
C GLU A 334 4.78 -12.62 -3.39
N ASN A 335 4.80 -13.94 -3.19
CA ASN A 335 5.83 -14.83 -3.73
C ASN A 335 5.74 -14.93 -5.27
N TYR A 336 4.56 -14.70 -5.82
CA TYR A 336 4.27 -14.70 -7.25
C TYR A 336 4.29 -13.30 -7.88
N SER A 337 4.58 -12.25 -7.09
CA SER A 337 4.53 -10.85 -7.56
C SER A 337 5.36 -10.58 -8.81
N ARG A 338 6.48 -11.26 -9.02
CA ARG A 338 7.30 -11.13 -10.23
C ARG A 338 6.51 -11.44 -11.50
N TYR A 339 5.70 -12.50 -11.49
CA TYR A 339 4.88 -12.92 -12.62
C TYR A 339 3.70 -11.99 -12.85
N ILE A 340 3.03 -11.60 -11.75
CA ILE A 340 1.88 -10.67 -11.77
C ILE A 340 2.31 -9.29 -12.27
N ASP A 341 3.49 -8.82 -11.84
CA ASP A 341 4.03 -7.52 -12.26
C ASP A 341 4.69 -7.55 -13.66
N GLY A 342 4.94 -8.74 -14.21
CA GLY A 342 5.68 -8.92 -15.46
C GLY A 342 7.15 -8.49 -15.37
N ARG A 343 7.74 -8.54 -14.16
CA ARG A 343 9.11 -8.10 -13.89
C ARG A 343 10.13 -9.15 -14.32
N GLU A 344 11.29 -8.67 -14.79
CA GLU A 344 12.44 -9.53 -15.06
C GLU A 344 13.01 -10.12 -13.75
N PRO A 345 13.57 -11.34 -13.79
CA PRO A 345 14.27 -11.94 -12.67
C PRO A 345 15.34 -11.00 -12.10
N GLY A 346 15.48 -10.95 -10.77
CA GLY A 346 16.45 -10.11 -10.07
C GLY A 346 16.05 -8.64 -9.87
N THR A 347 14.92 -8.19 -10.44
CA THR A 347 14.39 -6.85 -10.17
C THR A 347 13.61 -6.82 -8.85
N ARG A 348 13.70 -5.69 -8.13
CA ARG A 348 12.97 -5.54 -6.87
C ARG A 348 11.45 -5.49 -7.08
N PRO A 349 10.64 -5.99 -6.12
CA PRO A 349 9.20 -5.80 -6.15
C PRO A 349 8.81 -4.33 -5.94
N PHE A 350 7.58 -4.00 -6.33
CA PHE A 350 6.99 -2.73 -5.93
C PHE A 350 6.81 -2.68 -4.42
N CYS A 351 7.06 -1.51 -3.84
CA CYS A 351 6.87 -1.26 -2.41
C CYS A 351 6.12 0.07 -2.22
N LEU A 352 5.87 0.47 -0.99
CA LEU A 352 5.12 1.71 -0.70
C LEU A 352 5.73 2.95 -1.37
N LEU A 353 7.05 2.99 -1.54
CA LEU A 353 7.74 4.13 -2.18
C LEU A 353 7.32 4.34 -3.64
N ASP A 354 6.83 3.29 -4.32
CA ASP A 354 6.39 3.35 -5.71
C ASP A 354 4.97 3.92 -5.87
N TYR A 355 4.23 4.07 -4.76
CA TYR A 355 2.91 4.72 -4.73
C TYR A 355 3.01 6.23 -4.55
N PHE A 356 4.15 6.73 -4.07
CA PHE A 356 4.38 8.17 -3.93
C PHE A 356 4.62 8.84 -5.28
N PRO A 357 4.22 10.10 -5.44
CA PRO A 357 4.65 10.91 -6.58
C PRO A 357 6.16 11.16 -6.52
N ASP A 358 6.74 11.59 -7.65
CA ASP A 358 8.19 11.78 -7.74
C ASP A 358 8.76 12.84 -6.77
N ASP A 359 7.95 13.82 -6.39
CA ASP A 359 8.34 14.98 -5.58
C ASP A 359 7.81 14.89 -4.13
N TYR A 360 8.08 13.80 -3.44
CA TYR A 360 7.70 13.65 -2.03
C TYR A 360 8.88 13.90 -1.08
N LEU A 361 8.55 14.21 0.17
CA LEU A 361 9.51 14.37 1.26
C LEU A 361 9.61 13.05 2.05
N MET A 362 10.82 12.54 2.24
CA MET A 362 11.08 11.41 3.13
C MET A 362 11.78 11.87 4.40
N ILE A 363 11.23 11.50 5.53
CA ILE A 363 11.75 11.81 6.87
C ILE A 363 12.04 10.48 7.56
N VAL A 364 13.27 10.28 8.01
CA VAL A 364 13.67 9.06 8.72
C VAL A 364 13.88 9.40 10.19
N ASP A 365 12.96 8.93 11.04
CA ASP A 365 13.09 9.12 12.49
C ASP A 365 14.13 8.16 13.06
N GLU A 366 14.87 8.63 14.07
CA GLU A 366 16.00 7.90 14.69
C GLU A 366 16.89 7.24 13.64
N SER A 367 17.30 8.01 12.64
CA SER A 367 17.97 7.51 11.43
C SER A 367 19.20 6.64 11.72
N HIS A 368 19.90 6.87 12.81
CA HIS A 368 21.03 6.03 13.25
C HIS A 368 20.61 4.59 13.58
N VAL A 369 19.37 4.38 14.05
CA VAL A 369 18.80 3.05 14.31
C VAL A 369 18.12 2.53 13.04
N THR A 370 17.24 3.33 12.44
CA THR A 370 16.42 2.93 11.29
C THR A 370 17.26 2.50 10.09
N LEU A 371 18.28 3.26 9.72
CA LEU A 371 19.14 2.93 8.56
C LEU A 371 20.01 1.71 8.83
N SER A 372 20.53 1.54 10.06
CA SER A 372 21.29 0.35 10.45
C SER A 372 20.42 -0.90 10.40
N GLN A 373 19.16 -0.81 10.83
CA GLN A 373 18.19 -1.90 10.76
C GLN A 373 17.89 -2.30 9.30
N VAL A 374 17.61 -1.32 8.44
CA VAL A 374 17.35 -1.58 7.02
C VAL A 374 18.54 -2.27 6.36
N HIS A 375 19.76 -1.85 6.68
CA HIS A 375 20.97 -2.49 6.16
C HIS A 375 21.11 -3.96 6.64
N ALA A 376 20.86 -4.22 7.92
CA ALA A 376 20.95 -5.56 8.49
C ALA A 376 19.89 -6.52 7.93
N MET A 377 18.66 -6.03 7.68
CA MET A 377 17.56 -6.82 7.12
C MET A 377 17.90 -7.40 5.75
N TYR A 378 18.62 -6.68 4.92
CA TYR A 378 18.98 -7.12 3.57
C TYR A 378 19.77 -8.44 3.56
N GLY A 379 20.79 -8.57 4.41
CA GLY A 379 21.63 -9.78 4.46
C GLY A 379 20.85 -11.02 4.91
N GLY A 380 20.03 -10.89 5.95
CA GLY A 380 19.22 -11.99 6.47
C GLY A 380 18.14 -12.48 5.51
N ASP A 381 17.42 -11.57 4.91
CA ASP A 381 16.35 -11.90 3.95
C ASP A 381 16.93 -12.54 2.67
N ARG A 382 18.05 -12.03 2.19
CA ARG A 382 18.74 -12.58 1.02
C ARG A 382 19.19 -14.03 1.27
N SER A 383 19.89 -14.31 2.37
CA SER A 383 20.38 -15.66 2.67
C SER A 383 19.21 -16.67 2.82
N ARG A 384 18.12 -16.26 3.46
CA ARG A 384 16.92 -17.09 3.57
C ARG A 384 16.33 -17.43 2.20
N LYS A 385 16.18 -16.44 1.33
CA LYS A 385 15.61 -16.61 -0.01
C LYS A 385 16.50 -17.43 -0.93
N GLU A 386 17.82 -17.26 -0.86
CA GLU A 386 18.78 -18.08 -1.61
C GLU A 386 18.64 -19.56 -1.25
N ASN A 387 18.51 -19.90 0.05
CA ASN A 387 18.26 -21.27 0.48
C ASN A 387 16.92 -21.82 -0.02
N LEU A 388 15.86 -21.01 -0.01
CA LEU A 388 14.54 -21.44 -0.54
C LEU A 388 14.59 -21.69 -2.04
N VAL A 389 15.31 -20.90 -2.82
CA VAL A 389 15.48 -21.11 -4.26
C VAL A 389 16.29 -22.41 -4.53
N GLU A 390 17.31 -22.67 -3.73
CA GLU A 390 18.17 -23.85 -3.89
C GLU A 390 17.49 -25.15 -3.49
N TYR A 391 16.59 -25.11 -2.49
CA TYR A 391 15.96 -26.31 -1.90
C TYR A 391 14.44 -26.40 -2.09
N GLY A 392 13.81 -25.50 -2.80
CA GLY A 392 12.38 -25.52 -3.13
C GLY A 392 11.47 -25.03 -2.00
#